data_8869df4b9767e58f1f6d261cf19dcc55
#
_entry.id   8869df4b9767e58f1f6d261cf19dcc55
#
_cell.length_a   1.000
_cell.length_b   1.000
_cell.length_c   1.000
_cell.angle_alpha   90.00
_cell.angle_beta   90.00
_cell.angle_gamma   90.00
#
_symmetry.space_group_name_H-M   'P 1'
#
loop_
_entity.id
_entity.type
_entity.pdbx_description
1 polymer ?
#
loop_
_entity_poly.entity_id
_entity_poly.type
_entity_poly.pdbx_seq_one_letter_code
_entity_poly.pdbx_strand_id
1 'polypeptide(L)'
;MTVLSSEIDTRSDTFKRNAESMRAQVEDLRRRTDTVRLGGGEEQRKRHVSRGKLLPRERVRALLDPGSPFLELSPLAALDMYDNEAPGSGVITGIGRVSGVECVIVCNDATVKGGTYYPLTVKKHLRAQEVAMENRLPCLYMVDSGGANLPQWPDVFPDKNHFGRIFYNQANMSAQGIPQIAVVMGSCTAGGAYVPAMSDETVIVRKQGTIFLAGPPLVKAAIGEVVSAEELGGADVHARTSGVADHYAHNDSHALGIARRIVANLNWKKSPSASLLPPREPKYAAEELYGVVPMDTRTPYDIREIIARLVDGSELDEFKHLYGTTIVTGFARIWGYPVGIVANNGILFNESALKAAHFIELCGQRGIPLLFLQNITGFMVGKKYEAGGIARDGAKMVTAVSTVNVPKFTVIVGGSYGAGNYGMCGRAYSPRFLWMWPSARISVMGGEQAASVLATVRRDNIEAKGGTWAKDEEEKFKQPIREAYEREGHPYYATARLWDDGILDPVDTRMTLGLALSASMNQPIGPTKFGVFRM
;
A
#
# COMPACT_ATOMS: atom_id res chain seq x y z
N MET A 1 -26.43 10.24 14.73
CA MET A 1 -25.02 10.68 14.61
C MET A 1 -24.92 12.12 15.02
N THR A 2 -23.93 12.49 15.79
CA THR A 2 -23.69 13.87 16.22
C THR A 2 -22.73 14.52 15.25
N VAL A 3 -23.00 15.75 14.86
CA VAL A 3 -22.09 16.55 14.04
C VAL A 3 -20.92 16.97 14.92
N LEU A 4 -19.71 16.65 14.51
CA LEU A 4 -18.48 17.10 15.17
C LEU A 4 -18.32 18.61 14.99
N SER A 5 -18.05 19.32 16.08
CA SER A 5 -17.64 20.73 16.06
C SER A 5 -16.12 20.82 15.97
N SER A 6 -15.59 21.72 15.15
CA SER A 6 -14.16 22.00 15.10
C SER A 6 -13.82 23.13 16.06
N GLU A 7 -12.74 22.95 16.82
CA GLU A 7 -12.16 24.00 17.68
C GLU A 7 -10.94 24.67 17.01
N ILE A 8 -10.62 24.30 15.77
CA ILE A 8 -9.50 24.85 15.02
C ILE A 8 -9.80 26.29 14.58
N ASP A 9 -8.96 27.23 15.01
CA ASP A 9 -8.93 28.57 14.42
C ASP A 9 -7.92 28.61 13.25
N THR A 10 -8.47 28.56 12.04
CA THR A 10 -7.68 28.59 10.79
C THR A 10 -6.90 29.89 10.57
N ARG A 11 -7.19 30.95 11.37
CA ARG A 11 -6.50 32.24 11.31
C ARG A 11 -5.33 32.32 12.29
N SER A 12 -5.23 31.38 13.23
CA SER A 12 -4.14 31.35 14.23
C SER A 12 -2.77 31.16 13.58
N ASP A 13 -1.74 31.74 14.18
CA ASP A 13 -0.38 31.60 13.67
C ASP A 13 0.14 30.14 13.78
N THR A 14 -0.35 29.40 14.76
CA THR A 14 -0.02 27.98 14.90
C THR A 14 -0.58 27.16 13.74
N PHE A 15 -1.85 27.36 13.40
CA PHE A 15 -2.48 26.70 12.25
C PHE A 15 -1.73 27.03 10.95
N LYS A 16 -1.43 28.30 10.71
CA LYS A 16 -0.71 28.76 9.51
C LYS A 16 0.66 28.11 9.37
N ARG A 17 1.45 28.08 10.46
CA ARG A 17 2.78 27.42 10.47
C ARG A 17 2.67 25.92 10.19
N ASN A 18 1.72 25.23 10.82
CA ASN A 18 1.50 23.81 10.56
C ASN A 18 1.12 23.58 9.09
N ALA A 19 0.18 24.38 8.57
CA ALA A 19 -0.26 24.28 7.18
C ALA A 19 0.85 24.58 6.18
N GLU A 20 1.71 25.54 6.42
CA GLU A 20 2.86 25.86 5.59
C GLU A 20 3.86 24.69 5.56
N SER A 21 4.18 24.14 6.73
CA SER A 21 5.06 22.98 6.85
C SER A 21 4.52 21.75 6.13
N MET A 22 3.23 21.44 6.30
CA MET A 22 2.60 20.30 5.63
C MET A 22 2.57 20.49 4.11
N ARG A 23 2.23 21.70 3.63
CA ARG A 23 2.25 22.02 2.19
C ARG A 23 3.63 21.85 1.59
N ALA A 24 4.69 22.27 2.28
CA ALA A 24 6.06 22.06 1.82
C ALA A 24 6.41 20.56 1.67
N GLN A 25 5.97 19.73 2.62
CA GLN A 25 6.16 18.28 2.56
C GLN A 25 5.34 17.65 1.41
N VAL A 26 4.10 18.10 1.20
CA VAL A 26 3.25 17.65 0.09
C VAL A 26 3.85 18.06 -1.25
N GLU A 27 4.40 19.25 -1.37
CA GLU A 27 5.06 19.71 -2.60
C GLU A 27 6.30 18.86 -2.92
N ASP A 28 7.11 18.54 -1.90
CA ASP A 28 8.24 17.60 -2.07
C ASP A 28 7.76 16.20 -2.49
N LEU A 29 6.69 15.70 -1.87
CA LEU A 29 6.06 14.42 -2.26
C LEU A 29 5.61 14.42 -3.73
N ARG A 30 4.93 15.47 -4.16
CA ARG A 30 4.45 15.61 -5.54
C ARG A 30 5.63 15.65 -6.52
N ARG A 31 6.66 16.47 -6.24
CA ARG A 31 7.87 16.56 -7.06
C ARG A 31 8.56 15.21 -7.21
N ARG A 32 8.77 14.46 -6.11
CA ARG A 32 9.39 13.12 -6.14
C ARG A 32 8.53 12.14 -6.93
N THR A 33 7.23 12.15 -6.70
CA THR A 33 6.28 11.30 -7.41
C THR A 33 6.28 11.58 -8.91
N ASP A 34 6.29 12.84 -9.32
CA ASP A 34 6.33 13.22 -10.72
C ASP A 34 7.66 12.81 -11.38
N THR A 35 8.78 12.93 -10.66
CA THR A 35 10.08 12.42 -11.13
C THR A 35 10.04 10.92 -11.37
N VAL A 36 9.54 10.14 -10.40
CA VAL A 36 9.43 8.67 -10.52
C VAL A 36 8.46 8.28 -11.63
N ARG A 37 7.39 9.03 -11.84
CA ARG A 37 6.40 8.81 -12.90
C ARG A 37 6.96 8.93 -14.32
N LEU A 38 8.10 9.56 -14.50
CA LEU A 38 8.79 9.58 -15.80
C LEU A 38 9.30 8.18 -16.20
N GLY A 39 9.51 7.29 -15.24
CA GLY A 39 10.07 5.95 -15.49
C GLY A 39 11.55 6.02 -15.84
N GLY A 40 11.96 5.33 -16.90
CA GLY A 40 13.33 5.36 -17.40
C GLY A 40 13.75 6.73 -17.96
N GLY A 41 15.05 6.89 -18.19
CA GLY A 41 15.64 8.11 -18.75
C GLY A 41 15.05 8.49 -20.11
N GLU A 42 15.31 9.72 -20.55
CA GLU A 42 14.74 10.27 -21.79
C GLU A 42 15.08 9.41 -23.02
N GLU A 43 16.32 8.93 -23.14
CA GLU A 43 16.75 8.07 -24.24
C GLU A 43 16.00 6.75 -24.28
N GLN A 44 15.80 6.10 -23.10
CA GLN A 44 15.06 4.85 -22.98
C GLN A 44 13.59 5.05 -23.38
N ARG A 45 12.97 6.16 -22.99
CA ARG A 45 11.61 6.52 -23.40
C ARG A 45 11.50 6.78 -24.90
N LYS A 46 12.43 7.56 -25.47
CA LYS A 46 12.50 7.79 -26.93
C LYS A 46 12.65 6.49 -27.70
N ARG A 47 13.57 5.61 -27.25
CA ARG A 47 13.76 4.28 -27.84
C ARG A 47 12.50 3.40 -27.73
N HIS A 48 11.77 3.47 -26.62
CA HIS A 48 10.53 2.73 -26.44
C HIS A 48 9.46 3.18 -27.44
N VAL A 49 9.23 4.49 -27.54
CA VAL A 49 8.26 5.09 -28.45
C VAL A 49 8.63 4.87 -29.93
N SER A 50 9.93 4.94 -30.29
CA SER A 50 10.39 4.70 -31.68
C SER A 50 10.11 3.29 -32.20
N ARG A 51 9.83 2.34 -31.28
CA ARG A 51 9.39 0.98 -31.60
C ARG A 51 7.87 0.85 -31.81
N GLY A 52 7.14 1.97 -31.80
CA GLY A 52 5.68 2.00 -31.94
C GLY A 52 4.91 1.59 -30.68
N LYS A 53 5.56 1.63 -29.50
CA LYS A 53 4.95 1.30 -28.23
C LYS A 53 4.42 2.55 -27.51
N LEU A 54 3.31 2.44 -26.83
CA LEU A 54 2.85 3.42 -25.85
C LEU A 54 3.74 3.37 -24.59
N LEU A 55 3.98 4.52 -23.98
CA LEU A 55 4.62 4.54 -22.65
C LEU A 55 3.76 3.80 -21.61
N PRO A 56 4.37 3.17 -20.57
CA PRO A 56 3.60 2.36 -19.63
C PRO A 56 2.42 3.08 -18.98
N ARG A 57 2.58 4.35 -18.61
CA ARG A 57 1.47 5.16 -18.06
C ARG A 57 0.41 5.51 -19.09
N GLU A 58 0.76 5.62 -20.35
CA GLU A 58 -0.19 5.78 -21.46
C GLU A 58 -0.98 4.49 -21.67
N ARG A 59 -0.33 3.31 -21.56
CA ARG A 59 -1.00 2.00 -21.58
C ARG A 59 -2.04 1.91 -20.48
N VAL A 60 -1.67 2.27 -19.23
CA VAL A 60 -2.62 2.27 -18.09
C VAL A 60 -3.78 3.22 -18.38
N ARG A 61 -3.50 4.46 -18.79
CA ARG A 61 -4.54 5.45 -19.08
C ARG A 61 -5.49 4.99 -20.20
N ALA A 62 -4.97 4.39 -21.25
CA ALA A 62 -5.78 3.89 -22.37
C ALA A 62 -6.61 2.64 -22.03
N LEU A 63 -6.18 1.87 -21.04
CA LEU A 63 -6.92 0.70 -20.53
C LEU A 63 -8.11 1.12 -19.67
N LEU A 64 -7.97 2.17 -18.87
CA LEU A 64 -9.00 2.64 -17.93
C LEU A 64 -10.22 3.22 -18.64
N ASP A 65 -11.36 3.20 -17.95
CA ASP A 65 -12.55 3.91 -18.40
C ASP A 65 -12.30 5.42 -18.39
N PRO A 66 -12.78 6.17 -19.38
CA PRO A 66 -12.62 7.63 -19.43
C PRO A 66 -13.14 8.28 -18.16
N GLY A 67 -12.32 9.17 -17.55
CA GLY A 67 -12.66 9.87 -16.32
C GLY A 67 -12.63 9.01 -15.05
N SER A 68 -12.29 7.71 -15.16
CA SER A 68 -12.13 6.85 -13.98
C SER A 68 -10.84 7.17 -13.23
N PRO A 69 -10.88 7.30 -11.89
CA PRO A 69 -9.67 7.44 -11.09
C PRO A 69 -8.84 6.15 -11.11
N PHE A 70 -7.53 6.31 -10.91
CA PHE A 70 -6.59 5.22 -10.73
C PHE A 70 -5.98 5.29 -9.32
N LEU A 71 -6.31 4.34 -8.47
CA LEU A 71 -5.71 4.19 -7.15
C LEU A 71 -4.35 3.50 -7.31
N GLU A 72 -3.31 4.31 -7.56
CA GLU A 72 -1.94 3.80 -7.72
C GLU A 72 -1.38 3.32 -6.38
N LEU A 73 -0.79 2.12 -6.38
CA LEU A 73 -0.18 1.50 -5.21
C LEU A 73 1.34 1.70 -5.23
N SER A 74 1.89 2.16 -4.12
CA SER A 74 3.33 2.31 -3.87
C SER A 74 4.10 2.97 -5.01
N PRO A 75 3.71 4.17 -5.49
CA PRO A 75 4.38 4.83 -6.61
C PRO A 75 5.88 5.09 -6.35
N LEU A 76 6.27 5.31 -5.09
CA LEU A 76 7.65 5.57 -4.67
C LEU A 76 8.41 4.31 -4.22
N ALA A 77 7.95 3.11 -4.56
CA ALA A 77 8.70 1.89 -4.27
C ALA A 77 10.12 1.96 -4.86
N ALA A 78 11.12 1.50 -4.10
CA ALA A 78 12.54 1.56 -4.42
C ALA A 78 13.16 2.98 -4.50
N LEU A 79 12.48 4.01 -3.98
CA LEU A 79 13.05 5.36 -3.90
C LEU A 79 14.37 5.33 -3.10
N ASP A 80 15.42 5.95 -3.66
CA ASP A 80 16.76 6.00 -3.09
C ASP A 80 17.39 4.61 -2.81
N MET A 81 16.96 3.60 -3.58
CA MET A 81 17.51 2.24 -3.55
C MET A 81 18.02 1.86 -4.94
N TYR A 82 18.93 0.87 -4.98
CA TYR A 82 19.52 0.39 -6.24
C TYR A 82 20.15 1.51 -7.08
N ASP A 83 20.82 2.48 -6.44
CA ASP A 83 21.41 3.66 -7.10
C ASP A 83 20.39 4.44 -7.97
N ASN A 84 19.11 4.40 -7.57
CA ASN A 84 17.97 4.96 -8.29
C ASN A 84 17.78 4.40 -9.73
N GLU A 85 18.29 3.22 -10.00
CA GLU A 85 18.16 2.56 -11.31
C GLU A 85 16.77 1.95 -11.57
N ALA A 86 15.96 1.75 -10.52
CA ALA A 86 14.64 1.14 -10.59
C ALA A 86 13.53 2.05 -10.02
N PRO A 87 13.29 3.25 -10.59
CA PRO A 87 12.25 4.15 -10.11
C PRO A 87 10.88 3.47 -10.15
N GLY A 88 10.11 3.64 -9.06
CA GLY A 88 8.81 2.96 -8.88
C GLY A 88 8.92 1.43 -8.91
N SER A 89 10.13 0.88 -8.65
CA SER A 89 10.51 -0.52 -8.80
C SER A 89 10.26 -1.11 -10.20
N GLY A 90 10.22 -0.28 -11.26
CA GLY A 90 10.07 -0.74 -12.66
C GLY A 90 8.71 -1.36 -12.98
N VAL A 91 7.71 -1.15 -12.15
CA VAL A 91 6.34 -1.65 -12.36
C VAL A 91 5.30 -0.69 -11.80
N ILE A 92 4.24 -0.44 -12.56
CA ILE A 92 3.08 0.35 -12.15
C ILE A 92 2.01 -0.62 -11.65
N THR A 93 1.52 -0.41 -10.44
CA THR A 93 0.44 -1.22 -9.86
C THR A 93 -0.65 -0.33 -9.30
N GLY A 94 -1.89 -0.76 -9.37
CA GLY A 94 -3.01 -0.01 -8.83
C GLY A 94 -4.36 -0.62 -9.15
N ILE A 95 -5.41 0.02 -8.69
CA ILE A 95 -6.79 -0.34 -8.98
C ILE A 95 -7.40 0.72 -9.89
N GLY A 96 -8.04 0.28 -10.95
CA GLY A 96 -8.77 1.15 -11.84
C GLY A 96 -9.97 0.46 -12.47
N ARG A 97 -10.89 1.24 -13.03
CA ARG A 97 -12.09 0.69 -13.66
C ARG A 97 -11.85 0.45 -15.14
N VAL A 98 -12.12 -0.76 -15.58
CA VAL A 98 -12.00 -1.21 -16.97
C VAL A 98 -13.34 -1.79 -17.39
N SER A 99 -13.99 -1.20 -18.40
CA SER A 99 -15.33 -1.64 -18.86
C SER A 99 -16.34 -1.80 -17.72
N GLY A 100 -16.34 -0.86 -16.76
CA GLY A 100 -17.23 -0.87 -15.60
C GLY A 100 -16.78 -1.73 -14.42
N VAL A 101 -15.74 -2.55 -14.57
CA VAL A 101 -15.24 -3.47 -13.52
C VAL A 101 -13.98 -2.90 -12.86
N GLU A 102 -13.94 -2.91 -11.53
CA GLU A 102 -12.71 -2.60 -10.77
C GLU A 102 -11.72 -3.74 -10.92
N CYS A 103 -10.53 -3.43 -11.41
CA CYS A 103 -9.47 -4.40 -11.69
C CYS A 103 -8.15 -3.97 -11.06
N VAL A 104 -7.35 -4.93 -10.62
CA VAL A 104 -5.95 -4.70 -10.31
C VAL A 104 -5.15 -4.69 -11.62
N ILE A 105 -4.36 -3.66 -11.81
CA ILE A 105 -3.49 -3.47 -12.98
C ILE A 105 -2.05 -3.62 -12.53
N VAL A 106 -1.30 -4.45 -13.26
CA VAL A 106 0.16 -4.61 -13.11
C VAL A 106 0.78 -4.35 -14.48
N CYS A 107 1.50 -3.25 -14.62
CA CYS A 107 2.12 -2.84 -15.89
C CYS A 107 3.63 -2.72 -15.74
N ASN A 108 4.38 -3.57 -16.43
CA ASN A 108 5.84 -3.45 -16.46
C ASN A 108 6.27 -2.14 -17.13
N ASP A 109 7.28 -1.49 -16.58
CA ASP A 109 7.93 -0.34 -17.20
C ASP A 109 9.23 -0.77 -17.89
N ALA A 110 9.14 -1.12 -19.17
CA ALA A 110 10.29 -1.52 -19.97
C ALA A 110 11.28 -0.38 -20.22
N THR A 111 10.92 0.87 -19.93
CA THR A 111 11.88 1.99 -19.98
C THR A 111 12.84 1.96 -18.80
N VAL A 112 12.48 1.27 -17.72
CA VAL A 112 13.30 1.02 -16.53
C VAL A 112 13.99 -0.34 -16.67
N LYS A 113 15.28 -0.35 -16.99
CA LYS A 113 16.10 -1.56 -17.11
C LYS A 113 15.45 -2.69 -17.93
N GLY A 114 14.70 -2.34 -18.98
CA GLY A 114 14.01 -3.33 -19.82
C GLY A 114 12.88 -4.09 -19.12
N GLY A 115 12.29 -3.54 -18.07
CA GLY A 115 11.26 -4.22 -17.27
C GLY A 115 11.78 -5.36 -16.41
N THR A 116 13.08 -5.34 -16.09
CA THR A 116 13.72 -6.37 -15.26
C THR A 116 13.23 -6.31 -13.81
N TYR A 117 13.00 -7.47 -13.21
CA TYR A 117 12.52 -7.60 -11.82
C TYR A 117 13.66 -7.54 -10.81
N TYR A 118 13.70 -6.48 -10.03
CA TYR A 118 14.46 -6.34 -8.80
C TYR A 118 13.71 -6.95 -7.61
N PRO A 119 14.34 -7.13 -6.44
CA PRO A 119 13.63 -7.64 -5.25
C PRO A 119 12.35 -6.86 -4.91
N LEU A 120 12.40 -5.53 -4.97
CA LEU A 120 11.21 -4.70 -4.71
C LEU A 120 10.20 -4.70 -5.86
N THR A 121 10.60 -5.01 -7.09
CA THR A 121 9.65 -5.25 -8.19
C THR A 121 8.81 -6.49 -7.89
N VAL A 122 9.45 -7.57 -7.44
CA VAL A 122 8.75 -8.79 -7.00
C VAL A 122 7.81 -8.50 -5.84
N LYS A 123 8.30 -7.84 -4.80
CA LYS A 123 7.49 -7.48 -3.62
C LYS A 123 6.27 -6.63 -3.99
N LYS A 124 6.44 -5.66 -4.90
CA LYS A 124 5.34 -4.80 -5.38
C LYS A 124 4.31 -5.57 -6.21
N HIS A 125 4.76 -6.46 -7.09
CA HIS A 125 3.87 -7.34 -7.84
C HIS A 125 3.07 -8.27 -6.90
N LEU A 126 3.75 -8.91 -5.95
CA LEU A 126 3.09 -9.75 -4.94
C LEU A 126 2.08 -8.96 -4.12
N ARG A 127 2.38 -7.71 -3.74
CA ARG A 127 1.42 -6.85 -3.05
C ARG A 127 0.19 -6.55 -3.91
N ALA A 128 0.36 -6.30 -5.20
CA ALA A 128 -0.76 -6.10 -6.11
C ALA A 128 -1.66 -7.34 -6.19
N GLN A 129 -1.06 -8.53 -6.26
CA GLN A 129 -1.81 -9.80 -6.24
C GLN A 129 -2.50 -10.04 -4.89
N GLU A 130 -1.86 -9.70 -3.76
CA GLU A 130 -2.49 -9.76 -2.44
C GLU A 130 -3.72 -8.86 -2.37
N VAL A 131 -3.62 -7.62 -2.86
CA VAL A 131 -4.76 -6.70 -2.98
C VAL A 131 -5.87 -7.29 -3.86
N ALA A 132 -5.51 -7.89 -5.00
CA ALA A 132 -6.49 -8.55 -5.87
C ALA A 132 -7.20 -9.70 -5.16
N MET A 133 -6.46 -10.56 -4.48
CA MET A 133 -6.97 -11.74 -3.79
C MET A 133 -7.90 -11.35 -2.62
N GLU A 134 -7.45 -10.43 -1.78
CA GLU A 134 -8.20 -9.98 -0.61
C GLU A 134 -9.49 -9.23 -0.94
N ASN A 135 -9.51 -8.51 -2.07
CA ASN A 135 -10.65 -7.72 -2.51
C ASN A 135 -11.42 -8.38 -3.67
N ARG A 136 -11.02 -9.57 -4.11
CA ARG A 136 -11.60 -10.30 -5.22
C ARG A 136 -11.74 -9.45 -6.48
N LEU A 137 -10.59 -8.96 -6.98
CA LEU A 137 -10.51 -8.10 -8.15
C LEU A 137 -9.83 -8.84 -9.32
N PRO A 138 -10.38 -8.83 -10.54
CA PRO A 138 -9.70 -9.32 -11.73
C PRO A 138 -8.32 -8.66 -11.89
N CYS A 139 -7.32 -9.42 -12.35
CA CYS A 139 -5.98 -8.95 -12.61
C CYS A 139 -5.73 -8.75 -14.10
N LEU A 140 -5.19 -7.59 -14.48
CA LEU A 140 -4.68 -7.32 -15.81
C LEU A 140 -3.16 -7.09 -15.76
N TYR A 141 -2.41 -7.95 -16.43
CA TYR A 141 -0.96 -7.90 -16.52
C TYR A 141 -0.55 -7.35 -17.90
N MET A 142 -0.04 -6.14 -17.97
CA MET A 142 0.58 -5.60 -19.19
C MET A 142 2.08 -5.94 -19.16
N VAL A 143 2.45 -7.00 -19.86
CA VAL A 143 3.77 -7.62 -19.77
C VAL A 143 4.73 -7.06 -20.82
N ASP A 144 5.85 -6.54 -20.35
CA ASP A 144 6.98 -6.06 -21.15
C ASP A 144 8.25 -6.14 -20.27
N SER A 145 8.77 -7.38 -20.06
CA SER A 145 9.78 -7.67 -19.06
C SER A 145 10.90 -8.55 -19.58
N GLY A 146 12.13 -8.17 -19.21
CA GLY A 146 13.34 -8.97 -19.44
C GLY A 146 13.54 -10.14 -18.45
N GLY A 147 12.63 -10.35 -17.50
CA GLY A 147 12.75 -11.39 -16.47
C GLY A 147 13.46 -10.91 -15.20
N ALA A 148 14.05 -11.81 -14.43
CA ALA A 148 14.71 -11.52 -13.15
C ALA A 148 16.04 -10.77 -13.32
N ASN A 149 16.39 -9.90 -12.39
CA ASN A 149 17.70 -9.26 -12.30
C ASN A 149 18.73 -10.32 -11.87
N LEU A 150 19.56 -10.74 -12.79
CA LEU A 150 20.53 -11.82 -12.55
C LEU A 150 21.57 -11.49 -11.46
N PRO A 151 22.14 -10.28 -11.36
CA PRO A 151 23.04 -9.95 -10.26
C PRO A 151 22.41 -10.04 -8.87
N GLN A 152 21.09 -9.89 -8.76
CA GLN A 152 20.35 -9.94 -7.49
C GLN A 152 19.50 -11.22 -7.36
N TRP A 153 19.83 -12.28 -8.09
CA TRP A 153 19.04 -13.51 -8.10
C TRP A 153 18.79 -14.13 -6.70
N PRO A 154 19.70 -14.03 -5.70
CA PRO A 154 19.44 -14.60 -4.38
C PRO A 154 18.22 -13.96 -3.68
N ASP A 155 17.96 -12.68 -3.95
CA ASP A 155 16.84 -11.92 -3.36
C ASP A 155 15.61 -11.85 -4.28
N VAL A 156 15.65 -12.53 -5.43
CA VAL A 156 14.56 -12.53 -6.42
C VAL A 156 13.95 -13.92 -6.63
N PHE A 157 14.75 -15.00 -6.53
CA PHE A 157 14.35 -16.31 -7.04
C PHE A 157 13.99 -17.37 -5.98
N PRO A 158 14.83 -17.68 -4.95
CA PRO A 158 14.74 -18.95 -4.25
C PRO A 158 13.74 -19.03 -3.11
N ASP A 159 13.28 -17.90 -2.55
CA ASP A 159 12.48 -17.89 -1.34
C ASP A 159 10.96 -17.90 -1.63
N LYS A 160 10.18 -18.17 -0.57
CA LYS A 160 8.73 -18.29 -0.59
C LYS A 160 8.04 -17.06 -1.21
N ASN A 161 8.51 -15.85 -0.89
CA ASN A 161 7.94 -14.59 -1.36
C ASN A 161 8.77 -13.95 -2.48
N HIS A 162 9.42 -14.79 -3.29
CA HIS A 162 10.17 -14.39 -4.48
C HIS A 162 9.36 -14.62 -5.77
N PHE A 163 10.03 -14.53 -6.88
CA PHE A 163 9.43 -14.50 -8.22
C PHE A 163 8.46 -15.67 -8.48
N GLY A 164 8.79 -16.89 -8.01
CA GLY A 164 7.91 -18.05 -8.15
C GLY A 164 6.55 -17.92 -7.46
N ARG A 165 6.45 -17.07 -6.42
CA ARG A 165 5.20 -16.82 -5.71
C ARG A 165 4.17 -16.08 -6.58
N ILE A 166 4.62 -15.31 -7.57
CA ILE A 166 3.73 -14.62 -8.53
C ILE A 166 2.87 -15.66 -9.26
N PHE A 167 3.48 -16.73 -9.74
CA PHE A 167 2.80 -17.79 -10.50
C PHE A 167 1.91 -18.64 -9.61
N TYR A 168 2.38 -18.96 -8.41
CA TYR A 168 1.57 -19.65 -7.41
C TYR A 168 0.29 -18.86 -7.09
N ASN A 169 0.41 -17.57 -6.85
CA ASN A 169 -0.74 -16.72 -6.57
C ASN A 169 -1.67 -16.63 -7.77
N GLN A 170 -1.14 -16.49 -8.99
CA GLN A 170 -1.93 -16.41 -10.22
C GLN A 170 -2.79 -17.66 -10.42
N ALA A 171 -2.20 -18.85 -10.28
CA ALA A 171 -2.93 -20.12 -10.39
C ALA A 171 -4.02 -20.25 -9.31
N ASN A 172 -3.71 -19.88 -8.06
CA ASN A 172 -4.68 -19.96 -6.96
C ASN A 172 -5.80 -18.92 -7.07
N MET A 173 -5.52 -17.73 -7.60
CA MET A 173 -6.57 -16.73 -7.86
C MET A 173 -7.51 -17.20 -8.97
N SER A 174 -6.98 -17.72 -10.07
CA SER A 174 -7.79 -18.32 -11.13
C SER A 174 -8.68 -19.45 -10.59
N ALA A 175 -8.11 -20.36 -9.78
CA ALA A 175 -8.87 -21.45 -9.14
C ALA A 175 -9.98 -20.94 -8.19
N GLN A 176 -9.85 -19.74 -7.64
CA GLN A 176 -10.88 -19.08 -6.82
C GLN A 176 -11.86 -18.25 -7.65
N GLY A 177 -11.78 -18.29 -8.97
CA GLY A 177 -12.63 -17.53 -9.87
C GLY A 177 -12.31 -16.03 -9.89
N ILE A 178 -11.05 -15.65 -9.61
CA ILE A 178 -10.54 -14.29 -9.80
C ILE A 178 -9.83 -14.26 -11.15
N PRO A 179 -10.39 -13.61 -12.18
CA PRO A 179 -9.88 -13.65 -13.54
C PRO A 179 -8.45 -13.09 -13.65
N GLN A 180 -7.63 -13.77 -14.46
CA GLN A 180 -6.24 -13.44 -14.74
C GLN A 180 -6.10 -13.17 -16.24
N ILE A 181 -5.81 -11.94 -16.63
CA ILE A 181 -5.74 -11.52 -18.04
C ILE A 181 -4.35 -10.95 -18.32
N ALA A 182 -3.65 -11.48 -19.32
CA ALA A 182 -2.36 -10.95 -19.74
C ALA A 182 -2.43 -10.26 -21.10
N VAL A 183 -1.68 -9.16 -21.23
CA VAL A 183 -1.48 -8.42 -22.47
C VAL A 183 0.02 -8.33 -22.71
N VAL A 184 0.54 -9.12 -23.64
CA VAL A 184 1.96 -9.20 -23.96
C VAL A 184 2.31 -8.12 -25.00
N MET A 185 2.92 -7.04 -24.50
CA MET A 185 3.21 -5.82 -25.27
C MET A 185 4.72 -5.63 -25.49
N GLY A 186 5.49 -6.64 -25.17
CA GLY A 186 6.93 -6.65 -25.35
C GLY A 186 7.54 -8.00 -24.98
N SER A 187 8.79 -7.99 -24.55
CA SER A 187 9.49 -9.21 -24.17
C SER A 187 8.84 -9.87 -22.95
N CYS A 188 8.77 -11.20 -23.00
CA CYS A 188 8.30 -12.02 -21.89
C CYS A 188 9.21 -13.24 -21.82
N THR A 189 10.32 -13.12 -21.07
CA THR A 189 11.44 -14.07 -21.13
C THR A 189 11.60 -14.84 -19.83
N ALA A 190 12.07 -16.06 -19.92
CA ALA A 190 12.36 -16.98 -18.81
C ALA A 190 11.14 -17.18 -17.89
N GLY A 191 11.29 -17.05 -16.58
CA GLY A 191 10.19 -17.18 -15.63
C GLY A 191 9.03 -16.22 -15.93
N GLY A 192 9.29 -15.03 -16.49
CA GLY A 192 8.25 -14.08 -16.89
C GLY A 192 7.27 -14.63 -17.94
N ALA A 193 7.67 -15.61 -18.73
CA ALA A 193 6.81 -16.27 -19.73
C ALA A 193 5.60 -16.99 -19.09
N TYR A 194 5.70 -17.35 -17.81
CA TYR A 194 4.58 -17.97 -17.11
C TYR A 194 3.43 -17.02 -16.80
N VAL A 195 3.69 -15.69 -16.69
CA VAL A 195 2.60 -14.73 -16.46
C VAL A 195 1.51 -14.84 -17.54
N PRO A 196 1.83 -14.70 -18.85
CA PRO A 196 0.82 -14.92 -19.89
C PRO A 196 0.40 -16.38 -20.04
N ALA A 197 1.31 -17.35 -19.92
CA ALA A 197 0.99 -18.76 -20.14
C ALA A 197 0.07 -19.36 -19.07
N MET A 198 -0.04 -18.73 -17.90
CA MET A 198 -0.92 -19.13 -16.80
C MET A 198 -2.11 -18.19 -16.60
N SER A 199 -2.27 -17.18 -17.45
CA SER A 199 -3.47 -16.33 -17.46
C SER A 199 -4.66 -17.08 -18.07
N ASP A 200 -5.87 -16.72 -17.65
CA ASP A 200 -7.10 -17.31 -18.17
C ASP A 200 -7.31 -16.91 -19.64
N GLU A 201 -6.92 -15.67 -20.00
CA GLU A 201 -6.88 -15.19 -21.39
C GLU A 201 -5.63 -14.35 -21.64
N THR A 202 -5.00 -14.55 -22.79
CA THR A 202 -3.76 -13.87 -23.18
C THR A 202 -3.88 -13.18 -24.54
N VAL A 203 -3.57 -11.89 -24.56
CA VAL A 203 -3.45 -11.07 -25.78
C VAL A 203 -1.97 -10.87 -26.09
N ILE A 204 -1.57 -11.04 -27.36
CA ILE A 204 -0.20 -10.75 -27.80
C ILE A 204 -0.16 -9.73 -28.93
N VAL A 205 0.75 -8.77 -28.85
CA VAL A 205 0.96 -7.73 -29.89
C VAL A 205 1.97 -8.24 -30.92
N ARG A 206 1.57 -8.28 -32.20
CA ARG A 206 2.45 -8.70 -33.31
C ARG A 206 3.70 -7.86 -33.41
N LYS A 207 4.83 -8.49 -33.74
CA LYS A 207 6.14 -7.84 -33.92
C LYS A 207 6.67 -7.07 -32.71
N GLN A 208 6.01 -7.19 -31.55
CA GLN A 208 6.43 -6.55 -30.31
C GLN A 208 6.44 -7.56 -29.16
N GLY A 209 5.34 -8.30 -29.00
CA GLY A 209 5.18 -9.31 -27.96
C GLY A 209 5.92 -10.59 -28.30
N THR A 210 6.70 -11.09 -27.35
CA THR A 210 7.35 -12.41 -27.46
C THR A 210 7.22 -13.16 -26.15
N ILE A 211 7.00 -14.46 -26.22
CA ILE A 211 6.92 -15.36 -25.07
C ILE A 211 7.85 -16.54 -25.31
N PHE A 212 8.89 -16.71 -24.49
CA PHE A 212 9.75 -17.89 -24.55
C PHE A 212 10.47 -18.14 -23.22
N LEU A 213 10.68 -19.39 -22.87
CA LEU A 213 11.44 -19.77 -21.66
C LEU A 213 12.94 -19.52 -21.82
N ALA A 214 13.45 -19.72 -23.03
CA ALA A 214 14.84 -19.44 -23.38
C ALA A 214 14.88 -18.51 -24.59
N GLY A 215 15.47 -17.33 -24.45
CA GLY A 215 15.64 -16.39 -25.57
C GLY A 215 16.65 -16.87 -26.62
N PRO A 216 16.66 -16.27 -27.83
CA PRO A 216 17.55 -16.69 -28.92
C PRO A 216 19.01 -16.88 -28.56
N PRO A 217 19.65 -16.02 -27.72
CA PRO A 217 21.05 -16.26 -27.31
C PRO A 217 21.25 -17.55 -26.51
N LEU A 218 20.28 -17.89 -25.64
CA LEU A 218 20.36 -19.11 -24.83
C LEU A 218 20.08 -20.36 -25.68
N VAL A 219 19.12 -20.28 -26.61
CA VAL A 219 18.86 -21.37 -27.57
C VAL A 219 20.13 -21.67 -28.40
N LYS A 220 20.77 -20.62 -28.93
CA LYS A 220 22.03 -20.76 -29.66
C LYS A 220 23.12 -21.39 -28.82
N ALA A 221 23.27 -20.98 -27.57
CA ALA A 221 24.28 -21.52 -26.66
C ALA A 221 24.00 -22.99 -26.27
N ALA A 222 22.73 -23.36 -26.09
CA ALA A 222 22.33 -24.67 -25.61
C ALA A 222 22.33 -25.77 -26.70
N ILE A 223 21.85 -25.45 -27.91
CA ILE A 223 21.62 -26.43 -29.00
C ILE A 223 22.18 -25.97 -30.35
N GLY A 224 22.85 -24.81 -30.43
CA GLY A 224 23.45 -24.29 -31.66
C GLY A 224 22.44 -23.70 -32.67
N GLU A 225 21.16 -23.71 -32.37
CA GLU A 225 20.12 -23.20 -33.28
C GLU A 225 20.14 -21.67 -33.34
N VAL A 226 20.14 -21.11 -34.55
CA VAL A 226 20.05 -19.66 -34.78
C VAL A 226 18.64 -19.33 -35.22
N VAL A 227 17.89 -18.66 -34.36
CA VAL A 227 16.50 -18.30 -34.55
C VAL A 227 16.25 -16.87 -34.10
N SER A 228 15.37 -16.13 -34.80
CA SER A 228 14.94 -14.80 -34.36
C SER A 228 13.93 -14.89 -33.20
N ALA A 229 13.77 -13.81 -32.44
CA ALA A 229 12.79 -13.77 -31.37
C ALA A 229 11.34 -13.94 -31.87
N GLU A 230 11.02 -13.42 -33.05
CA GLU A 230 9.68 -13.56 -33.66
C GLU A 230 9.41 -15.00 -34.11
N GLU A 231 10.40 -15.69 -34.69
CA GLU A 231 10.28 -17.09 -35.09
C GLU A 231 10.24 -18.04 -33.89
N LEU A 232 10.95 -17.71 -32.80
CA LEU A 232 11.02 -18.53 -31.60
C LEU A 232 9.73 -18.44 -30.76
N GLY A 233 9.18 -17.24 -30.59
CA GLY A 233 8.05 -17.04 -29.69
C GLY A 233 7.29 -15.73 -29.93
N GLY A 234 7.18 -15.31 -31.19
CA GLY A 234 6.39 -14.14 -31.57
C GLY A 234 4.88 -14.42 -31.64
N ALA A 235 4.13 -13.38 -31.97
CA ALA A 235 2.67 -13.45 -31.96
C ALA A 235 2.10 -14.48 -32.93
N ASP A 236 2.68 -14.63 -34.13
CA ASP A 236 2.20 -15.61 -35.11
C ASP A 236 2.41 -17.06 -34.63
N VAL A 237 3.52 -17.33 -33.94
CA VAL A 237 3.79 -18.63 -33.33
C VAL A 237 2.75 -18.96 -32.27
N HIS A 238 2.50 -18.02 -31.34
CA HIS A 238 1.66 -18.29 -30.18
C HIS A 238 0.16 -18.24 -30.45
N ALA A 239 -0.27 -17.41 -31.39
CA ALA A 239 -1.68 -17.33 -31.74
C ALA A 239 -2.12 -18.37 -32.80
N ARG A 240 -1.17 -18.94 -33.60
CA ARG A 240 -1.53 -19.84 -34.71
C ARG A 240 -1.05 -21.28 -34.55
N THR A 241 0.07 -21.46 -33.82
CA THR A 241 0.72 -22.79 -33.77
C THR A 241 0.71 -23.38 -32.37
N SER A 242 1.23 -22.66 -31.37
CA SER A 242 1.33 -23.19 -30.01
C SER A 242 0.06 -23.03 -29.16
N GLY A 243 -0.80 -22.07 -29.51
CA GLY A 243 -2.02 -21.79 -28.75
C GLY A 243 -1.78 -21.14 -27.37
N VAL A 244 -0.59 -20.62 -27.09
CA VAL A 244 -0.29 -19.92 -25.83
C VAL A 244 -0.99 -18.57 -25.73
N ALA A 245 -1.27 -17.92 -26.86
CA ALA A 245 -2.01 -16.66 -26.91
C ALA A 245 -3.38 -16.87 -27.59
N ASP A 246 -4.43 -16.36 -26.96
CA ASP A 246 -5.82 -16.49 -27.41
C ASP A 246 -6.20 -15.38 -28.41
N HIS A 247 -5.58 -14.21 -28.25
CA HIS A 247 -5.92 -13.03 -29.04
C HIS A 247 -4.69 -12.38 -29.69
N TYR A 248 -4.80 -12.08 -30.97
CA TYR A 248 -3.78 -11.45 -31.79
C TYR A 248 -4.07 -9.97 -31.97
N ALA A 249 -3.18 -9.10 -31.52
CA ALA A 249 -3.31 -7.65 -31.63
C ALA A 249 -2.32 -7.04 -32.62
N HIS A 250 -2.73 -5.98 -33.32
CA HIS A 250 -1.89 -5.30 -34.30
C HIS A 250 -0.92 -4.29 -33.69
N ASN A 251 -1.28 -3.67 -32.56
CA ASN A 251 -0.51 -2.69 -31.81
C ASN A 251 -1.04 -2.57 -30.37
N ASP A 252 -0.40 -1.74 -29.55
CA ASP A 252 -0.76 -1.51 -28.16
C ASP A 252 -2.23 -1.11 -27.99
N SER A 253 -2.73 -0.13 -28.77
CA SER A 253 -4.11 0.34 -28.67
C SER A 253 -5.13 -0.75 -28.99
N HIS A 254 -4.85 -1.58 -30.00
CA HIS A 254 -5.72 -2.73 -30.34
C HIS A 254 -5.71 -3.78 -29.23
N ALA A 255 -4.54 -4.06 -28.65
CA ALA A 255 -4.41 -5.00 -27.54
C ALA A 255 -5.21 -4.56 -26.30
N LEU A 256 -5.12 -3.27 -25.95
CA LEU A 256 -5.89 -2.70 -24.85
C LEU A 256 -7.41 -2.72 -25.13
N GLY A 257 -7.83 -2.49 -26.39
CA GLY A 257 -9.21 -2.65 -26.81
C GLY A 257 -9.72 -4.09 -26.67
N ILE A 258 -8.88 -5.09 -26.97
CA ILE A 258 -9.18 -6.50 -26.74
C ILE A 258 -9.32 -6.79 -25.24
N ALA A 259 -8.36 -6.34 -24.42
CA ALA A 259 -8.41 -6.54 -22.97
C ALA A 259 -9.69 -5.94 -22.35
N ARG A 260 -10.10 -4.75 -22.80
CA ARG A 260 -11.37 -4.14 -22.38
C ARG A 260 -12.59 -4.99 -22.74
N ARG A 261 -12.60 -5.63 -23.91
CA ARG A 261 -13.68 -6.55 -24.30
C ARG A 261 -13.68 -7.83 -23.47
N ILE A 262 -12.51 -8.38 -23.14
CA ILE A 262 -12.40 -9.54 -22.25
C ILE A 262 -13.02 -9.19 -20.91
N VAL A 263 -12.65 -8.04 -20.31
CA VAL A 263 -13.23 -7.61 -19.03
C VAL A 263 -14.74 -7.40 -19.12
N ALA A 264 -15.26 -6.82 -20.20
CA ALA A 264 -16.69 -6.64 -20.41
C ALA A 264 -17.46 -7.99 -20.45
N ASN A 265 -16.79 -9.06 -20.87
CA ASN A 265 -17.38 -10.39 -21.01
C ASN A 265 -17.24 -11.26 -19.74
N LEU A 266 -16.58 -10.80 -18.68
CA LEU A 266 -16.37 -11.57 -17.45
C LEU A 266 -17.67 -11.88 -16.69
N ASN A 267 -18.78 -11.22 -17.02
CA ASN A 267 -20.02 -11.28 -16.23
C ASN A 267 -19.78 -11.01 -14.74
N TRP A 268 -18.82 -10.13 -14.46
CA TRP A 268 -18.39 -9.81 -13.10
C TRP A 268 -19.46 -9.03 -12.35
N LYS A 269 -19.82 -9.52 -11.18
CA LYS A 269 -20.80 -8.84 -10.30
C LYS A 269 -20.15 -8.50 -8.98
N LYS A 270 -20.22 -7.23 -8.63
CA LYS A 270 -19.87 -6.76 -7.30
C LYS A 270 -20.93 -7.21 -6.29
N SER A 271 -20.51 -7.78 -5.17
CA SER A 271 -21.45 -8.21 -4.13
C SER A 271 -21.97 -6.99 -3.37
N PRO A 272 -23.28 -6.74 -3.30
CA PRO A 272 -23.83 -5.68 -2.48
C PRO A 272 -23.81 -6.11 -1.01
N SER A 273 -22.75 -5.82 -0.29
CA SER A 273 -22.61 -6.24 1.12
C SER A 273 -22.89 -5.13 2.14
N ALA A 274 -23.10 -3.89 1.71
CA ALA A 274 -23.29 -2.76 2.61
C ALA A 274 -24.50 -1.91 2.20
N SER A 275 -25.21 -1.39 3.20
CA SER A 275 -26.23 -0.35 3.00
C SER A 275 -25.55 0.97 2.60
N LEU A 276 -25.55 1.30 1.31
CA LEU A 276 -25.02 2.55 0.79
C LEU A 276 -26.08 3.65 0.95
N LEU A 277 -25.61 4.80 1.40
CA LEU A 277 -26.40 6.05 1.36
C LEU A 277 -25.80 7.01 0.33
N PRO A 278 -26.56 8.01 -0.14
CA PRO A 278 -25.99 9.09 -0.92
C PRO A 278 -24.85 9.76 -0.14
N PRO A 279 -23.67 9.98 -0.77
CA PRO A 279 -22.55 10.62 -0.09
C PRO A 279 -22.89 12.08 0.24
N ARG A 280 -22.35 12.57 1.35
CA ARG A 280 -22.48 13.97 1.78
C ARG A 280 -21.09 14.54 2.01
N GLU A 281 -20.85 15.77 1.55
CA GLU A 281 -19.58 16.42 1.83
C GLU A 281 -19.41 16.71 3.33
N PRO A 282 -18.15 16.62 3.85
CA PRO A 282 -17.84 17.13 5.18
C PRO A 282 -18.17 18.62 5.30
N LYS A 283 -18.45 19.10 6.50
CA LYS A 283 -18.71 20.52 6.77
C LYS A 283 -17.47 21.39 6.72
N TYR A 284 -16.30 20.77 6.92
CA TYR A 284 -15.00 21.45 6.96
C TYR A 284 -14.20 21.10 5.71
N ALA A 285 -13.48 22.10 5.19
CA ALA A 285 -12.70 21.93 3.97
C ALA A 285 -11.53 20.95 4.17
N ALA A 286 -11.26 20.11 3.16
CA ALA A 286 -10.17 19.13 3.22
C ALA A 286 -8.80 19.80 3.38
N GLU A 287 -8.61 21.00 2.82
CA GLU A 287 -7.36 21.78 2.90
C GLU A 287 -7.00 22.19 4.33
N GLU A 288 -7.98 22.22 5.25
CA GLU A 288 -7.72 22.49 6.65
C GLU A 288 -6.90 21.38 7.32
N LEU A 289 -6.91 20.15 6.76
CA LEU A 289 -6.08 19.05 7.23
C LEU A 289 -4.58 19.40 7.27
N TYR A 290 -4.13 20.31 6.42
CA TYR A 290 -2.75 20.77 6.45
C TYR A 290 -2.35 21.46 7.75
N GLY A 291 -3.29 22.15 8.40
CA GLY A 291 -3.02 22.89 9.63
C GLY A 291 -3.40 22.15 10.93
N VAL A 292 -4.14 21.03 10.81
CA VAL A 292 -4.60 20.25 11.97
C VAL A 292 -3.45 19.53 12.67
N VAL A 293 -2.53 18.92 11.89
CA VAL A 293 -1.42 18.13 12.45
C VAL A 293 -0.25 19.05 12.81
N PRO A 294 0.18 19.07 14.09
CA PRO A 294 1.32 19.86 14.51
C PRO A 294 2.63 19.42 13.84
N MET A 295 3.53 20.36 13.59
CA MET A 295 4.88 20.07 13.10
C MET A 295 5.68 19.19 14.07
N ASP A 296 5.53 19.41 15.38
CA ASP A 296 6.13 18.57 16.42
C ASP A 296 5.14 17.45 16.78
N THR A 297 5.51 16.22 16.47
CA THR A 297 4.72 15.01 16.73
C THR A 297 4.42 14.78 18.22
N ARG A 298 5.08 15.50 19.13
CA ARG A 298 4.84 15.47 20.59
C ARG A 298 3.71 16.40 21.01
N THR A 299 3.32 17.33 20.16
CA THR A 299 2.22 18.26 20.45
C THR A 299 0.88 17.54 20.27
N PRO A 300 0.08 17.42 21.33
CA PRO A 300 -1.23 16.74 21.22
C PRO A 300 -2.22 17.58 20.41
N TYR A 301 -3.12 16.91 19.72
CA TYR A 301 -4.29 17.49 19.07
C TYR A 301 -5.44 16.50 19.14
N ASP A 302 -6.69 16.98 19.02
CA ASP A 302 -7.85 16.09 19.01
C ASP A 302 -8.01 15.43 17.63
N ILE A 303 -7.95 14.11 17.58
CA ILE A 303 -8.10 13.34 16.34
C ILE A 303 -9.48 13.53 15.69
N ARG A 304 -10.49 14.01 16.44
CA ARG A 304 -11.82 14.32 15.90
C ARG A 304 -11.76 15.43 14.84
N GLU A 305 -10.75 16.28 14.88
CA GLU A 305 -10.51 17.30 13.88
C GLU A 305 -10.20 16.68 12.49
N ILE A 306 -9.43 15.58 12.47
CA ILE A 306 -9.20 14.82 11.23
C ILE A 306 -10.50 14.11 10.82
N ILE A 307 -11.14 13.40 11.74
CA ILE A 307 -12.39 12.66 11.46
C ILE A 307 -13.45 13.58 10.85
N ALA A 308 -13.65 14.79 11.40
CA ALA A 308 -14.62 15.75 10.93
C ALA A 308 -14.42 16.19 9.47
N ARG A 309 -13.19 16.10 8.94
CA ARG A 309 -12.84 16.45 7.55
C ARG A 309 -12.81 15.26 6.59
N LEU A 310 -13.04 14.05 7.11
CA LEU A 310 -13.05 12.82 6.31
C LEU A 310 -14.47 12.24 6.16
N VAL A 311 -15.31 12.32 7.20
CA VAL A 311 -16.59 11.62 7.23
C VAL A 311 -17.72 12.45 6.65
N ASP A 312 -18.71 11.78 6.09
CA ASP A 312 -19.90 12.39 5.48
C ASP A 312 -20.64 13.27 6.49
N GLY A 313 -20.89 14.54 6.11
CA GLY A 313 -21.57 15.53 6.92
C GLY A 313 -20.85 15.90 8.23
N SER A 314 -19.60 15.48 8.40
CA SER A 314 -18.82 15.57 9.65
C SER A 314 -19.53 14.89 10.83
N GLU A 315 -20.25 13.80 10.56
CA GLU A 315 -21.08 13.10 11.56
C GLU A 315 -20.36 11.85 12.09
N LEU A 316 -20.32 11.73 13.42
CA LEU A 316 -19.82 10.57 14.14
C LEU A 316 -20.81 10.14 15.21
N ASP A 317 -21.10 8.85 15.29
CA ASP A 317 -21.79 8.25 16.44
C ASP A 317 -20.74 7.62 17.36
N GLU A 318 -20.23 8.44 18.30
CA GLU A 318 -19.09 8.06 19.12
C GLU A 318 -19.47 7.04 20.19
N PHE A 319 -18.83 5.89 20.16
CA PHE A 319 -19.02 4.80 21.11
C PHE A 319 -18.19 5.01 22.37
N LYS A 320 -18.81 4.93 23.54
CA LYS A 320 -18.17 5.07 24.87
C LYS A 320 -17.31 6.35 24.99
N HIS A 321 -17.87 7.52 24.60
CA HIS A 321 -17.08 8.75 24.53
C HIS A 321 -16.52 9.22 25.90
N LEU A 322 -17.14 8.84 27.01
CA LEU A 322 -16.66 9.15 28.38
C LEU A 322 -15.67 8.12 28.95
N TYR A 323 -15.46 6.99 28.28
CA TYR A 323 -14.58 5.92 28.73
C TYR A 323 -13.42 5.71 27.76
N GLY A 324 -12.20 5.52 28.27
CA GLY A 324 -11.02 5.31 27.45
C GLY A 324 -10.81 6.46 26.44
N THR A 325 -10.79 7.70 26.92
CA THR A 325 -10.83 8.94 26.12
C THR A 325 -9.59 9.16 25.23
N THR A 326 -8.51 8.40 25.47
CA THR A 326 -7.32 8.46 24.63
C THR A 326 -7.42 7.62 23.34
N ILE A 327 -8.57 7.00 23.10
CA ILE A 327 -8.98 6.43 21.83
C ILE A 327 -10.40 6.86 21.49
N VAL A 328 -10.62 7.30 20.26
CA VAL A 328 -11.93 7.62 19.71
C VAL A 328 -12.41 6.42 18.90
N THR A 329 -13.61 5.94 19.20
CA THR A 329 -14.26 4.88 18.43
C THR A 329 -15.68 5.32 18.09
N GLY A 330 -16.14 5.05 16.87
CA GLY A 330 -17.50 5.46 16.48
C GLY A 330 -17.88 5.02 15.08
N PHE A 331 -19.19 5.03 14.82
CA PHE A 331 -19.75 4.75 13.51
C PHE A 331 -19.88 6.03 12.70
N ALA A 332 -19.48 5.97 11.43
CA ALA A 332 -19.59 7.07 10.49
C ALA A 332 -19.87 6.56 9.07
N ARG A 333 -19.88 7.45 8.11
CA ARG A 333 -19.89 7.13 6.68
C ARG A 333 -18.81 7.88 5.94
N ILE A 334 -18.25 7.25 4.92
CA ILE A 334 -17.32 7.86 3.97
C ILE A 334 -17.81 7.50 2.56
N TRP A 335 -18.11 8.49 1.75
CA TRP A 335 -18.73 8.29 0.43
C TRP A 335 -20.00 7.40 0.47
N GLY A 336 -20.79 7.54 1.51
CA GLY A 336 -21.99 6.74 1.74
C GLY A 336 -21.74 5.34 2.30
N TYR A 337 -20.52 4.84 2.29
CA TYR A 337 -20.14 3.54 2.88
C TYR A 337 -20.14 3.62 4.41
N PRO A 338 -20.75 2.66 5.13
CA PRO A 338 -20.64 2.59 6.57
C PRO A 338 -19.21 2.24 6.97
N VAL A 339 -18.68 2.88 8.00
CA VAL A 339 -17.34 2.63 8.52
C VAL A 339 -17.31 2.77 10.04
N GLY A 340 -16.60 1.86 10.71
CA GLY A 340 -16.23 1.97 12.11
C GLY A 340 -14.85 2.61 12.21
N ILE A 341 -14.75 3.71 12.95
CA ILE A 341 -13.50 4.46 13.13
C ILE A 341 -12.87 4.06 14.45
N VAL A 342 -11.57 3.75 14.44
CA VAL A 342 -10.71 3.56 15.61
C VAL A 342 -9.52 4.50 15.46
N ALA A 343 -9.46 5.53 16.29
CA ALA A 343 -8.49 6.61 16.13
C ALA A 343 -7.78 6.95 17.45
N ASN A 344 -6.46 7.07 17.42
CA ASN A 344 -5.68 7.45 18.60
C ASN A 344 -5.92 8.92 18.96
N ASN A 345 -6.16 9.16 20.26
CA ASN A 345 -6.25 10.50 20.85
C ASN A 345 -5.30 10.65 22.05
N GLY A 346 -4.19 9.92 22.01
CA GLY A 346 -3.18 9.87 23.06
C GLY A 346 -2.61 8.46 23.28
N ILE A 347 -1.97 8.28 24.43
CA ILE A 347 -1.36 7.00 24.84
C ILE A 347 -2.46 5.95 25.09
N LEU A 348 -2.21 4.70 24.75
CA LEU A 348 -3.15 3.61 25.04
C LEU A 348 -3.03 3.12 26.50
N PHE A 349 -4.14 3.23 27.21
CA PHE A 349 -4.34 2.68 28.57
C PHE A 349 -5.16 1.38 28.49
N ASN A 350 -5.32 0.70 29.63
CA ASN A 350 -6.16 -0.50 29.74
C ASN A 350 -7.57 -0.27 29.18
N GLU A 351 -8.22 0.79 29.66
CA GLU A 351 -9.58 1.18 29.25
C GLU A 351 -9.68 1.54 27.76
N SER A 352 -8.64 2.13 27.19
CA SER A 352 -8.58 2.44 25.76
C SER A 352 -8.51 1.16 24.94
N ALA A 353 -7.68 0.19 25.36
CA ALA A 353 -7.57 -1.11 24.70
C ALA A 353 -8.87 -1.91 24.78
N LEU A 354 -9.53 -1.93 25.95
CA LEU A 354 -10.81 -2.60 26.15
C LEU A 354 -11.94 -1.97 25.34
N LYS A 355 -11.99 -0.62 25.27
CA LYS A 355 -12.95 0.10 24.43
C LYS A 355 -12.78 -0.26 22.96
N ALA A 356 -11.55 -0.23 22.46
CA ALA A 356 -11.23 -0.57 21.08
C ALA A 356 -11.59 -2.03 20.76
N ALA A 357 -11.19 -2.99 21.61
CA ALA A 357 -11.51 -4.39 21.41
C ALA A 357 -13.03 -4.60 21.28
N HIS A 358 -13.82 -4.07 22.22
CA HIS A 358 -15.28 -4.18 22.19
C HIS A 358 -15.88 -3.54 20.92
N PHE A 359 -15.37 -2.38 20.49
CA PHE A 359 -15.86 -1.71 19.29
C PHE A 359 -15.54 -2.50 18.00
N ILE A 360 -14.34 -3.09 17.92
CA ILE A 360 -13.94 -3.95 16.82
C ILE A 360 -14.83 -5.20 16.74
N GLU A 361 -15.18 -5.79 17.88
CA GLU A 361 -16.12 -6.92 17.95
C GLU A 361 -17.50 -6.54 17.40
N LEU A 362 -18.03 -5.36 17.78
CA LEU A 362 -19.30 -4.85 17.25
C LEU A 362 -19.24 -4.65 15.72
N CYS A 363 -18.16 -4.09 15.22
CA CYS A 363 -17.96 -3.93 13.76
C CYS A 363 -17.90 -5.28 13.06
N GLY A 364 -17.18 -6.25 13.65
CA GLY A 364 -17.10 -7.62 13.12
C GLY A 364 -18.47 -8.30 13.05
N GLN A 365 -19.27 -8.19 14.10
CA GLN A 365 -20.63 -8.75 14.16
C GLN A 365 -21.57 -8.10 13.13
N ARG A 366 -21.40 -6.80 12.89
CA ARG A 366 -22.28 -6.02 11.99
C ARG A 366 -21.79 -5.98 10.55
N GLY A 367 -20.65 -6.59 10.24
CA GLY A 367 -20.04 -6.55 8.91
C GLY A 367 -19.66 -5.14 8.45
N ILE A 368 -19.22 -4.28 9.40
CA ILE A 368 -18.85 -2.88 9.13
C ILE A 368 -17.33 -2.80 8.96
N PRO A 369 -16.82 -2.31 7.82
CA PRO A 369 -15.40 -2.05 7.62
C PRO A 369 -14.80 -1.12 8.68
N LEU A 370 -13.51 -1.31 9.00
CA LEU A 370 -12.80 -0.55 10.02
C LEU A 370 -11.78 0.39 9.40
N LEU A 371 -11.77 1.65 9.84
CA LEU A 371 -10.73 2.63 9.57
C LEU A 371 -9.93 2.90 10.83
N PHE A 372 -8.62 2.65 10.75
CA PHE A 372 -7.66 2.98 11.82
C PHE A 372 -6.90 4.26 11.45
N LEU A 373 -7.00 5.28 12.30
CA LEU A 373 -6.20 6.51 12.21
C LEU A 373 -5.12 6.46 13.28
N GLN A 374 -3.88 6.25 12.87
CA GLN A 374 -2.77 6.08 13.79
C GLN A 374 -2.07 7.42 14.09
N ASN A 375 -2.07 7.80 15.35
CA ASN A 375 -1.18 8.77 15.96
C ASN A 375 -0.84 8.25 17.37
N ILE A 376 -0.03 7.19 17.42
CA ILE A 376 0.21 6.41 18.64
C ILE A 376 1.68 6.46 19.05
N THR A 377 1.91 6.80 20.31
CA THR A 377 3.22 6.77 20.96
C THR A 377 3.52 5.45 21.66
N GLY A 378 2.50 4.61 21.88
CA GLY A 378 2.61 3.29 22.52
C GLY A 378 1.53 3.04 23.56
N PHE A 379 1.60 1.85 24.17
CA PHE A 379 0.86 1.54 25.40
C PHE A 379 1.55 2.19 26.60
N MET A 380 0.77 2.56 27.61
CA MET A 380 1.32 3.11 28.84
C MET A 380 2.18 2.08 29.55
N VAL A 381 3.30 2.51 30.11
CA VAL A 381 4.29 1.67 30.81
C VAL A 381 4.39 2.02 32.28
N GLY A 382 4.93 1.12 33.07
CA GLY A 382 5.24 1.34 34.49
C GLY A 382 4.51 0.36 35.42
N LYS A 383 5.06 0.19 36.62
CA LYS A 383 4.63 -0.82 37.60
C LYS A 383 3.10 -0.85 37.85
N LYS A 384 2.47 0.32 37.93
CA LYS A 384 1.02 0.45 38.13
C LYS A 384 0.23 -0.18 36.98
N TYR A 385 0.65 0.05 35.75
CA TYR A 385 -0.06 -0.40 34.56
C TYR A 385 0.22 -1.87 34.26
N GLU A 386 1.45 -2.32 34.49
CA GLU A 386 1.79 -3.76 34.40
C GLU A 386 1.00 -4.57 35.41
N ALA A 387 0.97 -4.14 36.68
CA ALA A 387 0.17 -4.79 37.74
C ALA A 387 -1.35 -4.70 37.45
N GLY A 388 -1.80 -3.64 36.77
CA GLY A 388 -3.19 -3.46 36.29
C GLY A 388 -3.57 -4.31 35.09
N GLY A 389 -2.61 -5.01 34.47
CA GLY A 389 -2.85 -5.94 33.37
C GLY A 389 -2.86 -5.29 31.99
N ILE A 390 -2.05 -4.23 31.77
CA ILE A 390 -1.95 -3.56 30.46
C ILE A 390 -1.58 -4.54 29.33
N ALA A 391 -0.70 -5.50 29.60
CA ALA A 391 -0.32 -6.52 28.62
C ALA A 391 -1.52 -7.42 28.24
N ARG A 392 -2.35 -7.83 29.24
CA ARG A 392 -3.56 -8.61 29.02
C ARG A 392 -4.60 -7.85 28.21
N ASP A 393 -4.86 -6.60 28.56
CA ASP A 393 -5.90 -5.78 27.94
C ASP A 393 -5.46 -5.28 26.56
N GLY A 394 -4.17 -4.94 26.39
CA GLY A 394 -3.57 -4.69 25.08
C GLY A 394 -3.64 -5.91 24.16
N ALA A 395 -3.38 -7.11 24.69
CA ALA A 395 -3.51 -8.36 23.92
C ALA A 395 -4.94 -8.60 23.42
N LYS A 396 -5.98 -8.21 24.18
CA LYS A 396 -7.38 -8.30 23.70
C LYS A 396 -7.60 -7.43 22.46
N MET A 397 -7.11 -6.19 22.48
CA MET A 397 -7.19 -5.30 21.32
C MET A 397 -6.46 -5.88 20.11
N VAL A 398 -5.22 -6.36 20.31
CA VAL A 398 -4.42 -6.99 19.24
C VAL A 398 -5.11 -8.24 18.70
N THR A 399 -5.71 -9.07 19.56
CA THR A 399 -6.47 -10.26 19.15
C THR A 399 -7.70 -9.87 18.32
N ALA A 400 -8.46 -8.87 18.76
CA ALA A 400 -9.63 -8.38 18.03
C ALA A 400 -9.24 -7.86 16.63
N VAL A 401 -8.20 -7.04 16.53
CA VAL A 401 -7.67 -6.54 15.24
C VAL A 401 -7.22 -7.66 14.32
N SER A 402 -6.55 -8.70 14.90
CA SER A 402 -6.01 -9.83 14.14
C SER A 402 -7.09 -10.72 13.53
N THR A 403 -8.18 -10.92 14.26
CA THR A 403 -9.17 -11.98 13.97
C THR A 403 -10.46 -11.46 13.37
N VAL A 404 -10.72 -10.15 13.40
CA VAL A 404 -11.89 -9.57 12.78
C VAL A 404 -11.82 -9.71 11.25
N ASN A 405 -12.90 -10.19 10.66
CA ASN A 405 -12.96 -10.53 9.22
C ASN A 405 -13.71 -9.47 8.39
N VAL A 406 -13.66 -8.21 8.80
CA VAL A 406 -14.12 -7.08 7.98
C VAL A 406 -12.93 -6.40 7.29
N PRO A 407 -13.13 -5.73 6.16
CA PRO A 407 -12.09 -4.90 5.56
C PRO A 407 -11.53 -3.90 6.57
N LYS A 408 -10.20 -3.84 6.67
CA LYS A 408 -9.47 -2.91 7.55
C LYS A 408 -8.66 -1.96 6.69
N PHE A 409 -8.70 -0.68 7.01
CA PHE A 409 -7.94 0.38 6.35
C PHE A 409 -7.14 1.12 7.41
N THR A 410 -5.90 1.46 7.13
CA THR A 410 -5.05 2.19 8.07
C THR A 410 -4.46 3.42 7.41
N VAL A 411 -4.55 4.56 8.09
CA VAL A 411 -3.83 5.79 7.73
C VAL A 411 -2.99 6.22 8.93
N ILE A 412 -1.67 6.25 8.74
CA ILE A 412 -0.74 6.76 9.74
C ILE A 412 -0.65 8.28 9.54
N VAL A 413 -1.35 9.02 10.40
CA VAL A 413 -1.45 10.48 10.31
C VAL A 413 -0.42 11.21 11.17
N GLY A 414 0.28 10.46 12.05
CA GLY A 414 1.29 10.98 12.96
C GLY A 414 2.27 9.87 13.37
N GLY A 415 2.51 9.71 14.66
CA GLY A 415 3.38 8.64 15.17
C GLY A 415 2.77 7.25 15.06
N SER A 416 3.61 6.25 14.81
CA SER A 416 3.26 4.82 14.87
C SER A 416 4.40 4.05 15.53
N TYR A 417 4.33 3.89 16.86
CA TYR A 417 5.45 3.37 17.65
C TYR A 417 5.10 2.10 18.41
N GLY A 418 6.04 1.14 18.40
CA GLY A 418 6.03 -0.07 19.21
C GLY A 418 4.77 -0.92 19.02
N ALA A 419 4.33 -1.58 20.10
CA ALA A 419 3.14 -2.43 20.10
C ALA A 419 1.82 -1.68 19.85
N GLY A 420 1.82 -0.35 19.97
CA GLY A 420 0.69 0.49 19.55
C GLY A 420 0.37 0.34 18.07
N ASN A 421 1.40 0.19 17.21
CA ASN A 421 1.23 -0.13 15.79
C ASN A 421 0.41 -1.43 15.60
N TYR A 422 0.64 -2.44 16.43
CA TYR A 422 -0.06 -3.73 16.35
C TYR A 422 -1.54 -3.58 16.70
N GLY A 423 -1.86 -2.94 17.82
CA GLY A 423 -3.24 -2.71 18.24
C GLY A 423 -4.02 -1.80 17.29
N MET A 424 -3.35 -0.96 16.53
CA MET A 424 -3.92 -0.03 15.56
C MET A 424 -3.83 -0.52 14.11
N CYS A 425 -3.75 -1.83 13.90
CA CYS A 425 -3.75 -2.44 12.58
C CYS A 425 -2.59 -1.96 11.67
N GLY A 426 -1.34 -2.10 12.15
CA GLY A 426 -0.15 -1.91 11.32
C GLY A 426 -0.03 -2.95 10.20
N ARG A 427 0.99 -2.82 9.35
CA ARG A 427 1.17 -3.63 8.14
C ARG A 427 1.10 -5.13 8.38
N ALA A 428 1.66 -5.63 9.50
CA ALA A 428 1.67 -7.05 9.86
C ALA A 428 0.27 -7.62 10.21
N TYR A 429 -0.72 -6.75 10.42
CA TYR A 429 -2.10 -7.14 10.76
C TYR A 429 -3.04 -7.14 9.55
N SER A 430 -2.47 -7.19 8.37
CA SER A 430 -3.16 -7.33 7.08
C SER A 430 -4.31 -6.35 6.89
N PRO A 431 -4.08 -5.03 7.00
CA PRO A 431 -5.06 -4.09 6.47
C PRO A 431 -5.18 -4.29 4.96
N ARG A 432 -6.39 -4.13 4.42
CA ARG A 432 -6.60 -4.13 2.95
C ARG A 432 -5.70 -3.12 2.28
N PHE A 433 -5.55 -1.93 2.94
CA PHE A 433 -4.64 -0.88 2.54
C PHE A 433 -4.09 -0.16 3.77
N LEU A 434 -2.85 0.29 3.67
CA LEU A 434 -2.19 1.13 4.65
C LEU A 434 -1.45 2.26 3.94
N TRP A 435 -1.71 3.48 4.37
CA TRP A 435 -1.02 4.68 3.88
C TRP A 435 -0.40 5.49 5.01
N MET A 436 0.54 6.34 4.65
CA MET A 436 1.16 7.30 5.55
C MET A 436 0.94 8.73 5.05
N TRP A 437 0.79 9.68 5.97
CA TRP A 437 0.92 11.10 5.63
C TRP A 437 2.39 11.52 5.60
N PRO A 438 2.76 12.63 4.93
CA PRO A 438 4.16 13.07 4.83
C PRO A 438 4.82 13.35 6.19
N SER A 439 4.03 13.80 7.18
CA SER A 439 4.49 14.07 8.55
C SER A 439 4.58 12.83 9.44
N ALA A 440 4.11 11.67 8.99
CA ALA A 440 4.08 10.45 9.80
C ALA A 440 5.49 9.95 10.14
N ARG A 441 5.60 9.19 11.24
CA ARG A 441 6.83 8.49 11.65
C ARG A 441 6.48 7.09 12.12
N ILE A 442 7.33 6.13 11.78
CA ILE A 442 7.16 4.72 12.19
C ILE A 442 8.47 4.16 12.72
N SER A 443 8.46 3.60 13.93
CA SER A 443 9.59 2.83 14.48
C SER A 443 9.18 2.05 15.73
N VAL A 444 10.14 1.34 16.34
CA VAL A 444 9.89 0.64 17.61
C VAL A 444 9.59 1.62 18.75
N MET A 445 10.25 2.78 18.77
CA MET A 445 10.05 3.87 19.73
C MET A 445 10.59 5.19 19.13
N GLY A 446 10.29 6.32 19.74
CA GLY A 446 10.86 7.59 19.31
C GLY A 446 12.40 7.61 19.39
N GLY A 447 13.06 8.28 18.43
CA GLY A 447 14.52 8.29 18.34
C GLY A 447 15.24 8.80 19.59
N GLU A 448 14.71 9.82 20.26
CA GLU A 448 15.24 10.31 21.55
C GLU A 448 15.13 9.26 22.65
N GLN A 449 14.01 8.54 22.70
CA GLN A 449 13.79 7.47 23.67
C GLN A 449 14.76 6.31 23.41
N ALA A 450 14.94 5.89 22.16
CA ALA A 450 15.88 4.85 21.77
C ALA A 450 17.32 5.22 22.14
N ALA A 451 17.75 6.44 21.82
CA ALA A 451 19.06 6.93 22.17
C ALA A 451 19.29 6.94 23.67
N SER A 452 18.29 7.36 24.45
CA SER A 452 18.37 7.40 25.92
C SER A 452 18.42 6.01 26.53
N VAL A 453 17.61 5.04 26.05
CA VAL A 453 17.64 3.64 26.53
C VAL A 453 19.01 3.01 26.28
N LEU A 454 19.55 3.13 25.06
CA LEU A 454 20.85 2.58 24.70
C LEU A 454 21.99 3.24 25.49
N ALA A 455 21.91 4.56 25.70
CA ALA A 455 22.87 5.27 26.54
C ALA A 455 22.83 4.82 27.99
N THR A 456 21.64 4.60 28.56
CA THR A 456 21.50 4.09 29.93
C THR A 456 22.15 2.73 30.07
N VAL A 457 21.84 1.78 29.18
CA VAL A 457 22.45 0.43 29.19
C VAL A 457 23.98 0.52 29.10
N ARG A 458 24.51 1.39 28.26
CA ARG A 458 25.96 1.59 28.12
C ARG A 458 26.57 2.23 29.37
N ARG A 459 25.91 3.22 29.96
CA ARG A 459 26.36 3.89 31.22
C ARG A 459 26.42 2.88 32.34
N ASP A 460 25.36 2.10 32.57
CA ASP A 460 25.29 1.08 33.63
C ASP A 460 26.43 0.05 33.48
N ASN A 461 26.76 -0.35 32.25
CA ASN A 461 27.88 -1.24 31.97
C ASN A 461 29.25 -0.62 32.27
N ILE A 462 29.44 0.69 32.07
CA ILE A 462 30.69 1.42 32.38
C ILE A 462 30.83 1.57 33.90
N GLU A 463 29.76 1.98 34.59
CA GLU A 463 29.71 2.14 36.04
C GLU A 463 29.92 0.82 36.78
N ALA A 464 29.33 -0.29 36.29
CA ALA A 464 29.55 -1.64 36.83
C ALA A 464 31.02 -2.09 36.77
N LYS A 465 31.81 -1.51 35.83
CA LYS A 465 33.27 -1.74 35.70
C LYS A 465 34.13 -0.70 36.45
N GLY A 466 33.50 0.18 37.26
CA GLY A 466 34.18 1.24 38.03
C GLY A 466 34.59 2.46 37.21
N GLY A 467 34.08 2.59 35.96
CA GLY A 467 34.35 3.75 35.11
C GLY A 467 33.29 4.84 35.23
N THR A 468 33.56 5.99 34.63
CA THR A 468 32.60 7.10 34.47
C THR A 468 32.49 7.45 32.99
N TRP A 469 31.32 7.86 32.57
CA TRP A 469 31.08 8.28 31.18
C TRP A 469 30.78 9.77 31.11
N ALA A 470 31.60 10.51 30.36
CA ALA A 470 31.44 11.95 30.24
C ALA A 470 30.17 12.29 29.46
N LYS A 471 29.47 13.35 29.88
CA LYS A 471 28.23 13.80 29.23
C LYS A 471 28.39 14.08 27.74
N ASP A 472 29.51 14.66 27.34
CA ASP A 472 29.82 14.98 25.94
C ASP A 472 30.01 13.71 25.10
N GLU A 473 30.58 12.67 25.67
CA GLU A 473 30.73 11.35 25.01
C GLU A 473 29.39 10.63 24.90
N GLU A 474 28.56 10.78 25.94
CA GLU A 474 27.18 10.23 25.89
C GLU A 474 26.36 10.92 24.78
N GLU A 475 26.46 12.24 24.67
CA GLU A 475 25.74 12.97 23.63
C GLU A 475 26.23 12.60 22.21
N LYS A 476 27.54 12.47 22.03
CA LYS A 476 28.14 11.95 20.78
C LYS A 476 27.68 10.54 20.46
N PHE A 477 27.43 9.70 21.43
CA PHE A 477 26.88 8.36 21.25
C PHE A 477 25.40 8.39 20.85
N LYS A 478 24.61 9.29 21.43
CA LYS A 478 23.16 9.42 21.15
C LYS A 478 22.87 9.97 19.75
N GLN A 479 23.69 10.87 19.26
CA GLN A 479 23.41 11.60 18.01
C GLN A 479 23.23 10.69 16.78
N PRO A 480 24.12 9.75 16.45
CA PRO A 480 23.91 8.86 15.30
C PRO A 480 22.68 7.96 15.43
N ILE A 481 22.27 7.63 16.67
CA ILE A 481 21.05 6.84 16.91
C ILE A 481 19.81 7.68 16.55
N ARG A 482 19.74 8.93 17.00
CA ARG A 482 18.66 9.85 16.65
C ARG A 482 18.53 10.04 15.15
N GLU A 483 19.66 10.27 14.47
CA GLU A 483 19.72 10.45 13.01
C GLU A 483 19.26 9.21 12.26
N ALA A 484 19.67 8.01 12.71
CA ALA A 484 19.21 6.75 12.11
C ALA A 484 17.69 6.56 12.27
N TYR A 485 17.14 6.80 13.46
CA TYR A 485 15.71 6.68 13.71
C TYR A 485 14.88 7.71 12.94
N GLU A 486 15.37 8.96 12.78
CA GLU A 486 14.70 9.97 11.98
C GLU A 486 14.68 9.59 10.48
N ARG A 487 15.82 9.14 9.95
CA ARG A 487 15.95 8.69 8.55
C ARG A 487 15.10 7.47 8.27
N GLU A 488 15.20 6.45 9.13
CA GLU A 488 14.58 5.13 8.90
C GLU A 488 13.10 5.09 9.31
N GLY A 489 12.67 5.97 10.22
CA GLY A 489 11.27 6.16 10.57
C GLY A 489 10.49 7.07 9.62
N HIS A 490 11.15 7.68 8.62
CA HIS A 490 10.55 8.62 7.69
C HIS A 490 9.64 7.91 6.65
N PRO A 491 8.52 8.50 6.22
CA PRO A 491 7.62 7.90 5.23
C PRO A 491 8.31 7.50 3.92
N TYR A 492 9.28 8.27 3.44
CA TYR A 492 10.03 7.91 2.22
C TYR A 492 10.84 6.62 2.38
N TYR A 493 11.41 6.39 3.56
CA TYR A 493 12.13 5.15 3.83
C TYR A 493 11.16 3.94 3.89
N ALA A 494 10.00 4.14 4.51
CA ALA A 494 8.97 3.13 4.65
C ALA A 494 8.36 2.76 3.29
N THR A 495 7.92 3.75 2.51
CA THR A 495 7.26 3.55 1.21
C THR A 495 8.21 2.96 0.18
N ALA A 496 9.49 3.37 0.20
CA ALA A 496 10.52 2.76 -0.67
C ALA A 496 10.62 1.25 -0.48
N ARG A 497 10.35 0.75 0.74
CA ARG A 497 10.40 -0.67 1.14
C ARG A 497 9.04 -1.37 1.16
N LEU A 498 7.99 -0.71 0.70
CA LEU A 498 6.60 -1.21 0.71
C LEU A 498 6.10 -1.58 2.13
N TRP A 499 6.44 -0.78 3.14
CA TRP A 499 5.81 -0.89 4.46
C TRP A 499 4.40 -0.30 4.47
N ASP A 500 4.09 0.47 3.43
CA ASP A 500 2.78 1.05 3.13
C ASP A 500 2.38 0.80 1.66
N ASP A 501 1.22 1.28 1.27
CA ASP A 501 0.72 1.27 -0.10
C ASP A 501 0.88 2.66 -0.77
N GLY A 502 1.56 3.59 -0.09
CA GLY A 502 1.92 4.91 -0.58
C GLY A 502 1.79 6.01 0.47
N ILE A 503 2.40 7.16 0.18
CA ILE A 503 2.25 8.39 0.97
C ILE A 503 1.12 9.20 0.35
N LEU A 504 0.16 9.62 1.19
CA LEU A 504 -0.99 10.42 0.75
C LEU A 504 -0.78 11.90 1.05
N ASP A 505 -1.16 12.73 0.11
CA ASP A 505 -1.54 14.10 0.43
C ASP A 505 -2.75 14.05 1.38
N PRO A 506 -2.71 14.72 2.56
CA PRO A 506 -3.83 14.72 3.50
C PRO A 506 -5.19 15.01 2.87
N VAL A 507 -5.26 15.93 1.92
CA VAL A 507 -6.53 16.30 1.24
C VAL A 507 -7.11 15.17 0.38
N ASP A 508 -6.29 14.24 -0.10
CA ASP A 508 -6.72 13.11 -0.94
C ASP A 508 -7.20 11.92 -0.10
N THR A 509 -7.08 11.98 1.23
CA THR A 509 -7.38 10.84 2.12
C THR A 509 -8.82 10.36 1.98
N ARG A 510 -9.80 11.27 1.97
CA ARG A 510 -11.22 10.90 1.84
C ARG A 510 -11.51 10.21 0.51
N MET A 511 -10.97 10.73 -0.60
CA MET A 511 -11.13 10.14 -1.93
C MET A 511 -10.48 8.75 -1.99
N THR A 512 -9.26 8.62 -1.51
CA THR A 512 -8.51 7.35 -1.47
C THR A 512 -9.26 6.28 -0.66
N LEU A 513 -9.79 6.65 0.52
CA LEU A 513 -10.60 5.76 1.35
C LEU A 513 -11.89 5.35 0.64
N GLY A 514 -12.55 6.25 -0.09
CA GLY A 514 -13.74 5.93 -0.89
C GLY A 514 -13.46 4.89 -1.97
N LEU A 515 -12.35 5.04 -2.70
CA LEU A 515 -11.91 4.07 -3.71
C LEU A 515 -11.56 2.71 -3.09
N ALA A 516 -10.88 2.71 -1.95
CA ALA A 516 -10.52 1.50 -1.23
C ALA A 516 -11.75 0.77 -0.66
N LEU A 517 -12.69 1.50 -0.08
CA LEU A 517 -13.98 0.95 0.37
C LEU A 517 -14.74 0.34 -0.81
N SER A 518 -14.82 1.05 -1.93
CA SER A 518 -15.44 0.53 -3.15
C SER A 518 -14.80 -0.78 -3.60
N ALA A 519 -13.49 -0.81 -3.74
CA ALA A 519 -12.72 -1.99 -4.15
C ALA A 519 -12.96 -3.18 -3.21
N SER A 520 -12.96 -2.94 -1.89
CA SER A 520 -13.11 -4.00 -0.88
C SER A 520 -14.49 -4.66 -0.88
N MET A 521 -15.53 -3.96 -1.39
CA MET A 521 -16.89 -4.49 -1.49
C MET A 521 -17.08 -5.51 -2.64
N ASN A 522 -16.06 -5.79 -3.46
CA ASN A 522 -16.11 -6.92 -4.41
C ASN A 522 -15.98 -8.27 -3.70
N GLN A 523 -15.34 -8.30 -2.52
CA GLN A 523 -15.26 -9.50 -1.69
C GLN A 523 -16.39 -9.50 -0.65
N PRO A 524 -17.23 -10.54 -0.59
CA PRO A 524 -18.21 -10.68 0.48
C PRO A 524 -17.51 -10.73 1.86
N ILE A 525 -18.08 -10.03 2.84
CA ILE A 525 -17.62 -10.09 4.22
C ILE A 525 -18.06 -11.41 4.83
N GLY A 526 -17.11 -12.29 5.11
CA GLY A 526 -17.36 -13.56 5.77
C GLY A 526 -17.60 -13.39 7.29
N PRO A 527 -18.09 -14.45 7.96
CA PRO A 527 -18.32 -14.40 9.41
C PRO A 527 -16.99 -14.22 10.16
N THR A 528 -17.00 -13.37 11.17
CA THR A 528 -15.89 -13.22 12.11
C THR A 528 -15.93 -14.33 13.16
N LYS A 529 -14.78 -14.93 13.45
CA LYS A 529 -14.58 -15.87 14.55
C LYS A 529 -13.41 -15.35 15.40
N PHE A 530 -13.73 -14.85 16.57
CA PHE A 530 -12.71 -14.45 17.52
C PHE A 530 -12.11 -15.67 18.23
N GLY A 531 -10.82 -15.62 18.53
CA GLY A 531 -10.15 -16.59 19.39
C GLY A 531 -10.50 -16.37 20.87
N VAL A 532 -9.77 -17.04 21.75
CA VAL A 532 -9.94 -16.88 23.19
C VAL A 532 -9.31 -15.55 23.63
N PHE A 533 -10.12 -14.68 24.22
CA PHE A 533 -9.64 -13.49 24.92
C PHE A 533 -9.23 -13.86 26.35
N ARG A 534 -8.01 -13.48 26.73
CA ARG A 534 -7.54 -13.69 28.09
C ARG A 534 -8.21 -12.70 29.04
N MET A 535 -8.83 -13.17 30.12
CA MET A 535 -9.54 -12.36 31.11
C MET A 535 -8.64 -11.91 32.26
#